data_3f2ddda16a79635207d6a1f5ba252b98
#
_entry.id   3f2ddda16a79635207d6a1f5ba252b98
#
_cell.length_a   1.000
_cell.length_b   1.000
_cell.length_c   1.000
_cell.angle_alpha   90.00
_cell.angle_beta   90.00
_cell.angle_gamma   90.00
#
_symmetry.space_group_name_H-M   'P 1'
#
loop_
_entity.id
_entity.type
_entity.pdbx_description
1 polymer ?
#
loop_
_entity_poly.entity_id
_entity_poly.type
_entity_poly.pdbx_seq_one_letter_code
_entity_poly.pdbx_strand_id
1 'polypeptide(L)'
;MATLIKHRKPAADSWQRLDRDIRRWVSPGEDGFVPDFPRGANLLVPLALWRLRRDDLLHRTGGAGVWLDAGDDPEAIAPDLHRLDLVAIDFPKFSDGRGFSTARLLRERHGFEGELRAIGDVGRDQLAFLERCGFDAFQLRDGVDARRALASFDEVSVQYQGDARVRGRAAEALA
;
A
#
# COMPACT_ATOMS: atom_id res chain seq x y z
N MET A 1 12.14 10.65 10.45
CA MET A 1 10.78 10.50 9.90
C MET A 1 10.89 9.89 8.52
N ALA A 2 10.14 8.83 8.28
CA ALA A 2 10.10 8.22 6.96
C ALA A 2 9.55 9.23 5.92
N THR A 3 10.20 9.35 4.78
CA THR A 3 9.78 10.27 3.71
C THR A 3 8.81 9.54 2.79
N LEU A 4 7.62 10.12 2.57
CA LEU A 4 6.66 9.62 1.59
C LEU A 4 6.86 10.36 0.27
N ILE A 5 6.98 9.59 -0.81
CA ILE A 5 6.90 10.07 -2.19
C ILE A 5 5.60 9.54 -2.81
N LYS A 6 4.81 10.41 -3.40
CA LYS A 6 3.58 10.05 -4.11
C LYS A 6 3.55 10.75 -5.47
N HIS A 7 3.30 9.99 -6.55
CA HIS A 7 3.30 10.51 -7.93
C HIS A 7 4.56 11.33 -8.25
N ARG A 8 5.73 10.81 -7.89
CA ARG A 8 7.06 11.44 -8.06
C ARG A 8 7.19 12.81 -7.37
N LYS A 9 6.47 13.04 -6.25
CA LYS A 9 6.57 14.27 -5.45
C LYS A 9 6.61 13.91 -3.97
N PRO A 10 7.35 14.67 -3.14
CA PRO A 10 7.25 14.53 -1.69
C PRO A 10 5.82 14.77 -1.24
N ALA A 11 5.32 13.96 -0.33
CA ALA A 11 3.96 14.07 0.20
C ALA A 11 3.94 13.94 1.72
N ALA A 12 2.94 14.58 2.35
CA ALA A 12 2.65 14.33 3.76
C ALA A 12 1.87 13.03 3.89
N ASP A 13 2.19 12.24 4.92
CA ASP A 13 1.42 11.04 5.24
C ASP A 13 0.28 11.39 6.18
N SER A 14 -0.94 11.23 5.71
CA SER A 14 -2.17 11.43 6.49
C SER A 14 -2.74 10.12 7.06
N TRP A 15 -2.04 9.01 6.88
CA TRP A 15 -2.50 7.70 7.30
C TRP A 15 -1.86 7.28 8.63
N GLN A 16 -2.69 6.81 9.55
CA GLN A 16 -2.24 6.16 10.77
C GLN A 16 -2.10 4.67 10.51
N ARG A 17 -0.85 4.19 10.41
CA ARG A 17 -0.57 2.76 10.26
C ARG A 17 -0.66 2.07 11.61
N LEU A 18 -1.49 1.03 11.69
CA LEU A 18 -1.54 0.10 12.80
C LEU A 18 -0.52 -1.02 12.58
N ASP A 19 0.14 -1.46 13.65
CA ASP A 19 1.17 -2.50 13.59
C ASP A 19 0.57 -3.92 13.49
N ARG A 20 1.45 -4.94 13.49
CA ARG A 20 1.05 -6.36 13.47
C ARG A 20 0.41 -6.84 14.76
N ASP A 21 0.67 -6.18 15.88
CA ASP A 21 0.04 -6.54 17.15
C ASP A 21 -1.38 -6.00 17.23
N ILE A 22 -2.31 -6.83 16.77
CA ILE A 22 -3.73 -6.47 16.71
C ILE A 22 -4.49 -6.73 18.02
N ARG A 23 -3.84 -7.28 19.05
CA ARG A 23 -4.52 -7.68 20.32
C ARG A 23 -5.37 -6.56 20.90
N ARG A 24 -4.85 -5.34 20.91
CA ARG A 24 -5.61 -4.16 21.37
C ARG A 24 -6.95 -3.97 20.66
N TRP A 25 -7.04 -4.39 19.40
CA TRP A 25 -8.20 -4.12 18.54
C TRP A 25 -9.17 -5.29 18.44
N VAL A 26 -8.85 -6.44 19.04
CA VAL A 26 -9.66 -7.68 18.97
C VAL A 26 -9.96 -8.28 20.32
N SER A 27 -9.25 -7.87 21.37
CA SER A 27 -9.47 -8.37 22.73
C SER A 27 -10.24 -7.33 23.57
N PRO A 28 -11.17 -7.77 24.42
CA PRO A 28 -11.83 -6.88 25.36
C PRO A 28 -10.82 -6.21 26.31
N GLY A 29 -11.03 -4.92 26.58
CA GLY A 29 -10.33 -4.18 27.61
C GLY A 29 -10.78 -4.57 29.03
N GLU A 30 -10.30 -3.85 30.03
CA GLU A 30 -10.69 -4.05 31.43
C GLU A 30 -12.20 -3.80 31.66
N ASP A 31 -12.83 -3.00 30.82
CA ASP A 31 -14.28 -2.72 30.79
C ASP A 31 -15.12 -3.80 30.09
N GLY A 32 -14.48 -4.85 29.58
CA GLY A 32 -15.12 -5.95 28.87
C GLY A 32 -15.50 -5.66 27.40
N PHE A 33 -15.17 -4.47 26.88
CA PHE A 33 -15.47 -4.07 25.49
C PHE A 33 -14.22 -4.05 24.62
N VAL A 34 -14.38 -4.42 23.35
CA VAL A 34 -13.34 -4.25 22.34
C VAL A 34 -13.31 -2.76 21.93
N PRO A 35 -12.13 -2.11 21.95
CA PRO A 35 -12.02 -0.69 21.62
C PRO A 35 -12.54 -0.36 20.23
N ASP A 36 -13.22 0.78 20.10
CA ASP A 36 -13.59 1.36 18.82
C ASP A 36 -12.36 1.96 18.11
N PHE A 37 -12.42 1.97 16.79
CA PHE A 37 -11.42 2.65 15.99
C PHE A 37 -11.57 4.18 16.07
N PRO A 38 -10.45 4.95 16.00
CA PRO A 38 -10.50 6.40 15.94
C PRO A 38 -11.41 6.91 14.82
N ARG A 39 -12.33 7.81 15.14
CA ARG A 39 -13.23 8.42 14.15
C ARG A 39 -12.50 9.51 13.36
N GLY A 40 -12.78 9.60 12.07
CA GLY A 40 -12.26 10.63 11.19
C GLY A 40 -10.79 10.46 10.77
N ALA A 41 -10.04 9.53 11.37
CA ALA A 41 -8.67 9.22 10.97
C ALA A 41 -8.65 8.28 9.75
N ASN A 42 -7.67 8.44 8.85
CA ASN A 42 -7.39 7.45 7.82
C ASN A 42 -6.56 6.32 8.44
N LEU A 43 -7.07 5.10 8.44
CA LEU A 43 -6.39 3.97 9.06
C LEU A 43 -5.86 3.00 8.02
N LEU A 44 -4.58 2.68 8.14
CA LEU A 44 -3.91 1.63 7.38
C LEU A 44 -3.69 0.43 8.31
N VAL A 45 -4.47 -0.62 8.12
CA VAL A 45 -4.52 -1.78 9.03
C VAL A 45 -3.89 -3.03 8.41
N PRO A 46 -3.32 -3.94 9.22
CA PRO A 46 -2.83 -5.22 8.70
C PRO A 46 -3.98 -6.10 8.22
N LEU A 47 -3.73 -6.97 7.24
CA LEU A 47 -4.72 -7.89 6.69
C LEU A 47 -5.43 -8.72 7.77
N ALA A 48 -4.69 -9.15 8.79
CA ALA A 48 -5.27 -9.93 9.90
C ALA A 48 -6.38 -9.17 10.64
N LEU A 49 -6.16 -7.87 10.89
CA LEU A 49 -7.18 -7.01 11.53
C LEU A 49 -8.34 -6.72 10.59
N TRP A 50 -8.06 -6.48 9.30
CA TRP A 50 -9.10 -6.31 8.29
C TRP A 50 -10.06 -7.49 8.26
N ARG A 51 -9.55 -8.72 8.23
CA ARG A 51 -10.39 -9.93 8.23
C ARG A 51 -11.29 -10.05 9.46
N LEU A 52 -10.84 -9.61 10.62
CA LEU A 52 -11.58 -9.72 11.89
C LEU A 52 -12.56 -8.58 12.13
N ARG A 53 -12.22 -7.36 11.70
CA ARG A 53 -12.98 -6.14 12.00
C ARG A 53 -13.40 -5.38 10.73
N ARG A 54 -13.54 -6.10 9.61
CA ARG A 54 -13.85 -5.53 8.29
C ARG A 54 -15.07 -4.61 8.31
N ASP A 55 -16.17 -5.06 8.87
CA ASP A 55 -17.43 -4.31 8.87
C ASP A 55 -17.32 -3.03 9.70
N ASP A 56 -16.67 -3.09 10.85
CA ASP A 56 -16.40 -1.91 11.68
C ASP A 56 -15.52 -0.89 10.93
N LEU A 57 -14.50 -1.38 10.22
CA LEU A 57 -13.60 -0.54 9.44
C LEU A 57 -14.29 0.12 8.25
N LEU A 58 -15.25 -0.55 7.63
CA LEU A 58 -16.01 -0.04 6.49
C LEU A 58 -17.15 0.91 6.87
N HIS A 59 -17.68 0.82 8.09
CA HIS A 59 -18.80 1.67 8.56
C HIS A 59 -18.33 2.90 9.33
N ARG A 60 -17.03 2.99 9.66
CA ARG A 60 -16.49 4.18 10.36
C ARG A 60 -16.32 5.37 9.41
N THR A 61 -16.20 6.57 9.99
CA THR A 61 -15.78 7.77 9.26
C THR A 61 -14.26 7.81 9.13
N GLY A 62 -13.77 8.26 7.97
CA GLY A 62 -12.34 8.29 7.60
C GLY A 62 -11.96 7.21 6.62
N GLY A 63 -10.83 7.37 5.95
CA GLY A 63 -10.34 6.46 4.92
C GLY A 63 -9.97 5.08 5.47
N ALA A 64 -10.19 4.04 4.67
CA ALA A 64 -9.81 2.67 4.97
C ALA A 64 -8.70 2.19 4.02
N GLY A 65 -7.62 1.69 4.59
CA GLY A 65 -6.53 1.07 3.86
C GLY A 65 -6.07 -0.23 4.52
N VAL A 66 -5.55 -1.13 3.71
CA VAL A 66 -5.00 -2.41 4.17
C VAL A 66 -3.54 -2.52 3.77
N TRP A 67 -2.69 -2.98 4.67
CA TRP A 67 -1.36 -3.36 4.31
C TRP A 67 -1.17 -4.87 4.37
N LEU A 68 -0.44 -5.37 3.39
CA LEU A 68 -0.14 -6.78 3.18
C LEU A 68 1.32 -7.04 3.50
N ASP A 69 1.57 -8.13 4.22
CA ASP A 69 2.90 -8.74 4.30
C ASP A 69 3.27 -9.36 2.94
N ALA A 70 4.57 -9.56 2.71
CA ALA A 70 5.07 -10.17 1.48
C ALA A 70 4.49 -11.57 1.17
N GLY A 71 3.99 -12.26 2.18
CA GLY A 71 3.37 -13.60 2.05
C GLY A 71 1.85 -13.61 2.06
N ASP A 72 1.21 -12.45 2.21
CA ASP A 72 -0.24 -12.36 2.22
C ASP A 72 -0.84 -12.53 0.82
N ASP A 73 -1.99 -13.18 0.77
CA ASP A 73 -2.74 -13.38 -0.46
C ASP A 73 -3.62 -12.15 -0.76
N PRO A 74 -3.39 -11.41 -1.87
CA PRO A 74 -4.20 -10.26 -2.25
C PRO A 74 -5.66 -10.61 -2.56
N GLU A 75 -5.98 -11.86 -2.88
CA GLU A 75 -7.34 -12.31 -3.10
C GLU A 75 -8.23 -12.09 -1.85
N ALA A 76 -7.62 -12.06 -0.67
CA ALA A 76 -8.34 -11.83 0.59
C ALA A 76 -9.00 -10.44 0.69
N ILE A 77 -8.52 -9.45 -0.07
CA ILE A 77 -9.09 -8.10 -0.13
C ILE A 77 -9.75 -7.77 -1.46
N ALA A 78 -9.68 -8.67 -2.44
CA ALA A 78 -10.20 -8.46 -3.79
C ALA A 78 -11.67 -7.99 -3.81
N PRO A 79 -12.60 -8.57 -3.01
CA PRO A 79 -13.99 -8.12 -2.98
C PRO A 79 -14.19 -6.68 -2.49
N ASP A 80 -13.24 -6.17 -1.72
CA ASP A 80 -13.32 -4.88 -1.02
C ASP A 80 -12.50 -3.77 -1.67
N LEU A 81 -11.72 -4.07 -2.70
CA LEU A 81 -10.81 -3.11 -3.33
C LEU A 81 -11.49 -1.80 -3.76
N HIS A 82 -12.74 -1.87 -4.21
CA HIS A 82 -13.53 -0.69 -4.59
C HIS A 82 -13.90 0.22 -3.39
N ARG A 83 -13.69 -0.24 -2.15
CA ARG A 83 -13.95 0.50 -0.90
C ARG A 83 -12.67 0.90 -0.17
N LEU A 84 -11.52 0.49 -0.69
CA LEU A 84 -10.22 0.81 -0.11
C LEU A 84 -9.60 2.00 -0.83
N ASP A 85 -9.19 3.01 -0.06
CA ASP A 85 -8.48 4.18 -0.59
C ASP A 85 -6.99 3.89 -0.80
N LEU A 86 -6.44 2.96 0.00
CA LEU A 86 -5.03 2.63 0.05
C LEU A 86 -4.81 1.13 0.26
N VAL A 87 -3.97 0.53 -0.58
CA VAL A 87 -3.34 -0.77 -0.30
C VAL A 87 -1.83 -0.55 -0.19
N ALA A 88 -1.23 -0.96 0.92
CA ALA A 88 0.21 -0.95 1.07
C ALA A 88 0.78 -2.36 1.04
N ILE A 89 1.99 -2.52 0.51
CA ILE A 89 2.71 -3.80 0.49
C ILE A 89 4.01 -3.60 1.25
N ASP A 90 4.21 -4.43 2.27
CA ASP A 90 5.41 -4.37 3.12
C ASP A 90 6.54 -5.19 2.51
N PHE A 91 7.69 -4.55 2.38
CA PHE A 91 8.95 -5.16 1.97
C PHE A 91 9.85 -5.30 3.20
N PRO A 92 9.78 -6.43 3.94
CA PRO A 92 10.54 -6.60 5.19
C PRO A 92 12.06 -6.67 4.93
N LYS A 93 12.44 -7.04 3.71
CA LYS A 93 13.83 -7.09 3.23
C LYS A 93 13.88 -6.70 1.77
N PHE A 94 14.95 -6.01 1.38
CA PHE A 94 15.26 -5.64 0.00
C PHE A 94 15.15 -6.80 -1.01
N SER A 95 15.52 -8.00 -0.60
CA SER A 95 15.55 -9.20 -1.47
C SER A 95 14.20 -9.91 -1.65
N ASP A 96 13.13 -9.47 -0.98
CA ASP A 96 11.83 -10.12 -1.08
C ASP A 96 11.04 -9.62 -2.29
N GLY A 97 11.07 -10.40 -3.37
CA GLY A 97 10.42 -10.05 -4.64
C GLY A 97 8.91 -10.30 -4.71
N ARG A 98 8.31 -10.94 -3.70
CA ARG A 98 6.88 -11.33 -3.74
C ARG A 98 5.93 -10.14 -3.85
N GLY A 99 6.26 -9.03 -3.19
CA GLY A 99 5.46 -7.80 -3.23
C GLY A 99 5.28 -7.21 -4.64
N PHE A 100 6.23 -7.43 -5.56
CA PHE A 100 6.12 -6.96 -6.94
C PHE A 100 5.02 -7.71 -7.71
N SER A 101 4.91 -9.02 -7.51
CA SER A 101 3.85 -9.84 -8.11
C SER A 101 2.48 -9.48 -7.56
N THR A 102 2.38 -9.26 -6.24
CA THR A 102 1.16 -8.80 -5.57
C THR A 102 0.68 -7.46 -6.14
N ALA A 103 1.59 -6.49 -6.34
CA ALA A 103 1.25 -5.20 -6.93
C ALA A 103 0.67 -5.34 -8.35
N ARG A 104 1.30 -6.15 -9.19
CA ARG A 104 0.80 -6.42 -10.56
C ARG A 104 -0.57 -7.08 -10.55
N LEU A 105 -0.80 -8.08 -9.67
CA LEU A 105 -2.11 -8.71 -9.54
C LEU A 105 -3.18 -7.70 -9.16
N LEU A 106 -2.92 -6.82 -8.19
CA LEU A 106 -3.86 -5.78 -7.78
C LEU A 106 -4.20 -4.83 -8.92
N ARG A 107 -3.22 -4.41 -9.73
CA ARG A 107 -3.44 -3.48 -10.84
C ARG A 107 -4.03 -4.16 -12.08
N GLU A 108 -3.40 -5.25 -12.54
CA GLU A 108 -3.72 -5.87 -13.84
C GLU A 108 -4.94 -6.79 -13.77
N ARG A 109 -5.08 -7.56 -12.67
CA ARG A 109 -6.16 -8.55 -12.55
C ARG A 109 -7.38 -7.98 -11.83
N HIS A 110 -7.15 -7.23 -10.75
CA HIS A 110 -8.24 -6.73 -9.91
C HIS A 110 -8.62 -5.28 -10.22
N GLY A 111 -7.89 -4.59 -11.10
CA GLY A 111 -8.20 -3.21 -11.51
C GLY A 111 -8.18 -2.19 -10.37
N PHE A 112 -7.35 -2.40 -9.33
CA PHE A 112 -7.29 -1.48 -8.21
C PHE A 112 -6.79 -0.11 -8.65
N GLU A 113 -7.60 0.93 -8.46
CA GLU A 113 -7.33 2.32 -8.86
C GLU A 113 -6.87 3.21 -7.69
N GLY A 114 -7.06 2.77 -6.44
CA GLY A 114 -6.62 3.48 -5.24
C GLY A 114 -5.09 3.60 -5.14
N GLU A 115 -4.62 4.25 -4.08
CA GLU A 115 -3.18 4.37 -3.82
C GLU A 115 -2.56 2.99 -3.55
N LEU A 116 -1.51 2.63 -4.31
CA LEU A 116 -0.72 1.43 -4.07
C LEU A 116 0.65 1.84 -3.55
N ARG A 117 0.89 1.57 -2.27
CA ARG A 117 2.06 2.07 -1.54
C ARG A 117 3.06 0.95 -1.24
N ALA A 118 4.34 1.19 -1.52
CA ALA A 118 5.44 0.38 -1.01
C ALA A 118 5.89 0.91 0.35
N ILE A 119 5.99 0.02 1.34
CA ILE A 119 6.44 0.33 2.70
C ILE A 119 7.53 -0.66 3.14
N GLY A 120 8.20 -0.40 4.25
CA GLY A 120 9.27 -1.26 4.78
C GLY A 120 10.67 -0.85 4.31
N ASP A 121 11.47 -1.80 3.86
CA ASP A 121 12.86 -1.56 3.42
C ASP A 121 12.90 -1.06 1.96
N VAL A 122 12.28 0.10 1.71
CA VAL A 122 12.22 0.73 0.39
C VAL A 122 13.39 1.69 0.20
N GLY A 123 14.27 1.35 -0.72
CA GLY A 123 15.43 2.16 -1.12
C GLY A 123 15.21 2.89 -2.44
N ARG A 124 16.04 3.91 -2.70
CA ARG A 124 15.97 4.74 -3.91
C ARG A 124 16.14 3.93 -5.21
N ASP A 125 16.98 2.93 -5.18
CA ASP A 125 17.33 2.06 -6.30
C ASP A 125 16.19 1.17 -6.78
N GLN A 126 15.14 1.01 -5.96
CA GLN A 126 13.96 0.21 -6.30
C GLN A 126 12.83 1.01 -6.94
N LEU A 127 12.81 2.35 -6.78
CA LEU A 127 11.65 3.19 -7.07
C LEU A 127 11.15 3.08 -8.50
N ALA A 128 12.06 3.13 -9.49
CA ALA A 128 11.70 3.01 -10.90
C ALA A 128 11.09 1.64 -11.22
N PHE A 129 11.59 0.57 -10.60
CA PHE A 129 11.05 -0.77 -10.79
C PHE A 129 9.71 -0.96 -10.08
N LEU A 130 9.58 -0.47 -8.85
CA LEU A 130 8.31 -0.48 -8.10
C LEU A 130 7.22 0.26 -8.87
N GLU A 131 7.53 1.45 -9.41
CA GLU A 131 6.58 2.22 -10.21
C GLU A 131 6.08 1.42 -11.42
N ARG A 132 6.97 0.72 -12.14
CA ARG A 132 6.61 -0.17 -13.26
C ARG A 132 5.74 -1.34 -12.84
N CYS A 133 5.86 -1.80 -11.60
CA CYS A 133 4.98 -2.84 -11.04
C CYS A 133 3.60 -2.31 -10.63
N GLY A 134 3.36 -0.98 -10.72
CA GLY A 134 2.07 -0.37 -10.45
C GLY A 134 1.98 0.45 -9.16
N PHE A 135 3.08 0.56 -8.39
CA PHE A 135 3.10 1.44 -7.22
C PHE A 135 3.07 2.91 -7.63
N ASP A 136 2.36 3.73 -6.86
CA ASP A 136 2.30 5.18 -7.04
C ASP A 136 2.69 5.96 -5.79
N ALA A 137 2.93 5.26 -4.69
CA ALA A 137 3.41 5.83 -3.44
C ALA A 137 4.53 4.98 -2.82
N PHE A 138 5.52 5.64 -2.22
CA PHE A 138 6.73 5.01 -1.70
C PHE A 138 7.09 5.61 -0.35
N GLN A 139 6.99 4.82 0.71
CA GLN A 139 7.47 5.21 2.02
C GLN A 139 8.93 4.77 2.15
N LEU A 140 9.84 5.72 1.97
CA LEU A 140 11.26 5.42 2.02
C LEU A 140 11.70 5.04 3.44
N ARG A 141 12.65 4.11 3.55
CA ARG A 141 13.30 3.80 4.83
C ARG A 141 14.02 5.05 5.38
N ASP A 142 14.21 5.10 6.68
CA ASP A 142 14.91 6.20 7.33
C ASP A 142 16.32 6.41 6.76
N GLY A 143 16.72 7.68 6.65
CA GLY A 143 18.03 8.06 6.13
C GLY A 143 18.15 8.17 4.61
N VAL A 144 17.10 7.84 3.85
CA VAL A 144 17.08 8.03 2.39
C VAL A 144 16.71 9.49 2.06
N ASP A 145 17.57 10.17 1.32
CA ASP A 145 17.33 11.54 0.84
C ASP A 145 16.25 11.56 -0.25
N ALA A 146 15.16 12.29 -0.02
CA ALA A 146 14.04 12.38 -0.94
C ALA A 146 14.41 12.96 -2.31
N ARG A 147 15.32 13.93 -2.38
CA ARG A 147 15.74 14.55 -3.65
C ARG A 147 16.53 13.58 -4.50
N ARG A 148 17.44 12.84 -3.86
CA ARG A 148 18.22 11.78 -4.54
C ARG A 148 17.33 10.62 -4.96
N ALA A 149 16.32 10.30 -4.15
CA ALA A 149 15.36 9.27 -4.48
C ALA A 149 14.50 9.66 -5.70
N LEU A 150 14.07 10.90 -5.80
CA LEU A 150 13.32 11.39 -6.96
C LEU A 150 14.14 11.33 -8.25
N ALA A 151 15.43 11.63 -8.20
CA ALA A 151 16.31 11.53 -9.38
C ALA A 151 16.40 10.11 -9.93
N SER A 152 16.26 9.07 -9.08
CA SER A 152 16.38 7.67 -9.51
C SER A 152 15.23 7.19 -10.43
N PHE A 153 14.10 7.88 -10.47
CA PHE A 153 13.04 7.56 -11.42
C PHE A 153 13.45 7.79 -12.88
N ASP A 154 14.39 8.71 -13.11
CA ASP A 154 14.84 9.11 -14.45
C ASP A 154 16.17 8.42 -14.84
N GLU A 155 16.85 7.75 -13.89
CA GLU A 155 18.13 7.06 -14.13
C GLU A 155 17.99 5.82 -15.04
N VAL A 156 16.78 5.28 -15.21
CA VAL A 156 16.51 4.09 -16.02
C VAL A 156 15.80 4.48 -17.31
N SER A 157 16.55 4.82 -18.35
CA SER A 157 16.01 5.31 -19.63
C SER A 157 15.58 4.21 -20.62
N VAL A 158 15.84 2.93 -20.38
CA VAL A 158 15.49 1.83 -21.30
C VAL A 158 14.41 0.95 -20.69
N GLN A 159 13.18 1.07 -21.20
CA GLN A 159 12.05 0.21 -20.82
C GLN A 159 11.96 -0.98 -21.79
N TYR A 160 12.38 -2.17 -21.37
CA TYR A 160 12.24 -3.41 -22.15
C TYR A 160 10.87 -4.09 -21.94
N GLN A 161 10.18 -3.82 -20.83
CA GLN A 161 8.86 -4.39 -20.51
C GLN A 161 7.85 -3.26 -20.24
N GLY A 162 6.60 -3.44 -20.75
CA GLY A 162 5.51 -2.46 -20.59
C GLY A 162 5.16 -2.21 -19.12
N ASP A 163 4.77 -0.98 -18.84
CA ASP A 163 4.31 -0.50 -17.56
C ASP A 163 2.90 -1.04 -17.23
N ALA A 164 2.69 -1.58 -16.04
CA ALA A 164 1.40 -2.10 -15.58
C ALA A 164 0.28 -1.03 -15.60
N ARG A 165 0.63 0.26 -15.39
CA ARG A 165 -0.32 1.37 -15.48
C ARG A 165 -0.80 1.66 -16.90
N VAL A 166 0.07 1.47 -17.90
CA VAL A 166 -0.28 1.71 -19.30
C VAL A 166 -1.24 0.65 -19.81
N ARG A 167 -1.11 -0.59 -19.34
CA ARG A 167 -1.98 -1.69 -19.76
C ARG A 167 -3.43 -1.51 -19.27
N GLY A 168 -3.65 -0.99 -18.06
CA GLY A 168 -4.99 -0.71 -17.54
C GLY A 168 -5.73 0.35 -18.37
N ARG A 169 -5.07 1.43 -18.77
CA ARG A 169 -5.66 2.48 -19.61
C ARG A 169 -5.90 2.08 -21.07
N ALA A 170 -5.09 1.16 -21.60
CA ALA A 170 -5.27 0.68 -22.95
C ALA A 170 -6.49 -0.25 -23.11
N ALA A 171 -6.89 -0.96 -22.04
CA ALA A 171 -8.09 -1.80 -22.04
C ALA A 171 -9.38 -0.97 -22.08
N GLU A 172 -9.41 0.22 -21.45
CA GLU A 172 -10.54 1.13 -21.50
C GLU A 172 -10.70 1.85 -22.85
N ALA A 173 -9.61 2.06 -23.60
CA ALA A 173 -9.66 2.72 -24.91
C ALA A 173 -10.14 1.82 -26.05
N LEU A 174 -10.30 0.52 -25.80
CA LEU A 174 -10.72 -0.48 -26.81
C LEU A 174 -12.10 -1.09 -26.52
N ALA A 175 -12.77 -0.62 -25.47
CA ALA A 175 -14.14 -0.96 -25.11
C ALA A 175 -15.12 0.16 -25.48
#